data_9e5ed318a35b70492ec25032a10f45a1
#
_entry.id   9e5ed318a35b70492ec25032a10f45a1
#
_cell.length_a   1.000
_cell.length_b   1.000
_cell.length_c   1.000
_cell.angle_alpha   90.00
_cell.angle_beta   90.00
_cell.angle_gamma   90.00
#
_symmetry.space_group_name_H-M   'P 1'
#
loop_
_entity.id
_entity.type
_entity.pdbx_description
1 polymer ?
#
loop_
_entity_poly.entity_id
_entity_poly.type
_entity_poly.pdbx_seq_one_letter_code
_entity_poly.pdbx_strand_id
1 'polypeptide(L)'
;MKYFKKFIPIALGLTILLIGSLLLVRQDNAEEVYVEPDQSQVYQDQPVSDDLVEPTVKSGLGRPVHIEILDANISLPVKDGYYNYKNQQWTLSKSSAQYAVMSPKPNQSSGNTFIYGHNRKNVFSNLLNIKQGSVALVTTDNNQKFIYRFKYSYTTNPSDNGLLYYEGPPQLTLQTCSGANFENRTLFVYEFIGVTNA
;
A
#
# COMPACT_ATOMS: atom_id res chain seq x y z
N MET A 1 -52.58 -2.20 44.82
CA MET A 1 -51.23 -1.67 44.47
C MET A 1 -50.29 -2.72 43.80
N LYS A 2 -50.86 -3.68 43.01
CA LYS A 2 -50.11 -4.78 42.36
C LYS A 2 -50.10 -4.71 40.82
N TYR A 3 -50.83 -3.80 40.21
CA TYR A 3 -50.96 -3.72 38.74
C TYR A 3 -50.05 -2.68 38.07
N PHE A 4 -49.41 -1.80 38.85
CA PHE A 4 -48.56 -0.71 38.27
C PHE A 4 -47.16 -1.16 37.84
N LYS A 5 -46.65 -2.31 38.35
CA LYS A 5 -45.28 -2.80 38.02
C LYS A 5 -45.17 -3.59 36.70
N LYS A 6 -46.29 -3.97 36.08
CA LYS A 6 -46.26 -4.77 34.82
C LYS A 6 -46.30 -3.93 33.53
N PHE A 7 -46.69 -2.66 33.61
CA PHE A 7 -46.84 -1.81 32.41
C PHE A 7 -45.58 -1.01 32.05
N ILE A 8 -44.66 -0.78 32.99
CA ILE A 8 -43.47 0.00 32.78
C ILE A 8 -42.52 -0.63 31.76
N PRO A 9 -42.23 -1.95 31.73
CA PRO A 9 -41.34 -2.54 30.73
C PRO A 9 -41.96 -2.56 29.33
N ILE A 10 -43.26 -2.60 29.18
CA ILE A 10 -43.94 -2.58 27.87
C ILE A 10 -43.91 -1.18 27.27
N ALA A 11 -44.10 -0.14 28.08
CA ALA A 11 -43.99 1.25 27.62
C ALA A 11 -42.57 1.61 27.20
N LEU A 12 -41.52 1.12 27.91
CA LEU A 12 -40.15 1.35 27.58
C LEU A 12 -39.72 0.64 26.28
N GLY A 13 -40.20 -0.59 26.04
CA GLY A 13 -39.99 -1.33 24.81
C GLY A 13 -40.60 -0.66 23.57
N LEU A 14 -41.81 -0.08 23.71
CA LEU A 14 -42.48 0.60 22.60
C LEU A 14 -41.79 1.93 22.23
N THR A 15 -41.27 2.66 23.21
CA THR A 15 -40.51 3.90 22.94
C THR A 15 -39.18 3.64 22.23
N ILE A 16 -38.46 2.56 22.55
CA ILE A 16 -37.24 2.16 21.87
C ILE A 16 -37.52 1.76 20.42
N LEU A 17 -38.62 1.05 20.15
CA LEU A 17 -39.03 0.67 18.79
C LEU A 17 -39.40 1.89 17.94
N LEU A 18 -40.09 2.88 18.50
CA LEU A 18 -40.46 4.12 17.81
C LEU A 18 -39.23 4.99 17.49
N ILE A 19 -38.27 5.07 18.38
CA ILE A 19 -37.01 5.81 18.15
C ILE A 19 -36.15 5.08 17.11
N GLY A 20 -36.09 3.75 17.13
CA GLY A 20 -35.37 2.95 16.13
C GLY A 20 -35.94 3.10 14.73
N SER A 21 -37.27 3.13 14.57
CA SER A 21 -37.91 3.34 13.27
C SER A 21 -37.74 4.77 12.73
N LEU A 22 -37.66 5.78 13.60
CA LEU A 22 -37.44 7.16 13.21
C LEU A 22 -36.00 7.40 12.71
N LEU A 23 -35.01 6.65 13.21
CA LEU A 23 -33.62 6.71 12.75
C LEU A 23 -33.43 5.98 11.42
N LEU A 24 -34.20 4.95 11.10
CA LEU A 24 -34.16 4.23 9.83
C LEU A 24 -34.77 5.01 8.66
N VAL A 25 -35.73 5.91 8.92
CA VAL A 25 -36.40 6.72 7.86
C VAL A 25 -35.58 7.95 7.45
N ARG A 26 -34.48 8.28 8.15
CA ARG A 26 -33.64 9.43 7.82
C ARG A 26 -32.44 9.13 6.89
N GLN A 27 -32.34 7.93 6.35
CA GLN A 27 -31.17 7.51 5.57
C GLN A 27 -31.40 7.40 4.05
N ASP A 28 -32.53 7.90 3.54
CA ASP A 28 -32.78 7.98 2.11
C ASP A 28 -33.04 9.44 1.74
N ASN A 29 -32.04 10.08 1.14
CA ASN A 29 -32.09 11.14 0.12
C ASN A 29 -30.76 11.93 0.14
N ALA A 30 -29.66 11.29 -0.23
CA ALA A 30 -28.57 11.98 -0.87
C ALA A 30 -28.61 11.61 -2.36
N GLU A 31 -29.38 12.39 -3.12
CA GLU A 31 -29.29 12.41 -4.58
C GLU A 31 -27.88 12.91 -4.93
N GLU A 32 -27.02 12.02 -5.38
CA GLU A 32 -25.77 12.42 -6.06
C GLU A 32 -26.14 13.14 -7.35
N VAL A 33 -26.03 14.45 -7.33
CA VAL A 33 -26.09 15.26 -8.55
C VAL A 33 -24.83 14.98 -9.34
N TYR A 34 -24.94 14.09 -10.33
CA TYR A 34 -23.92 13.91 -11.35
C TYR A 34 -23.84 15.19 -12.18
N VAL A 35 -22.82 16.00 -11.97
CA VAL A 35 -22.49 17.15 -12.82
C VAL A 35 -21.65 16.61 -13.97
N GLU A 36 -22.27 16.51 -15.15
CA GLU A 36 -21.60 16.25 -16.40
C GLU A 36 -20.58 17.38 -16.69
N PRO A 37 -19.29 17.08 -16.98
CA PRO A 37 -18.32 18.15 -17.27
C PRO A 37 -18.66 18.79 -18.61
N ASP A 38 -18.88 20.11 -18.59
CA ASP A 38 -19.09 20.98 -19.75
C ASP A 38 -17.89 20.87 -20.72
N GLN A 39 -18.14 20.31 -21.91
CA GLN A 39 -17.17 20.12 -23.00
C GLN A 39 -17.04 21.37 -23.90
N SER A 40 -17.18 22.56 -23.39
CA SER A 40 -17.04 23.80 -24.18
C SER A 40 -15.87 24.69 -23.75
N GLN A 41 -14.66 24.10 -23.60
CA GLN A 41 -13.43 24.88 -23.64
C GLN A 41 -12.64 24.46 -24.89
N VAL A 42 -12.86 25.21 -25.95
CA VAL A 42 -12.03 25.19 -27.16
C VAL A 42 -10.62 25.66 -26.76
N TYR A 43 -9.68 24.74 -26.66
CA TYR A 43 -8.26 25.07 -26.53
C TYR A 43 -7.79 25.68 -27.84
N GLN A 44 -7.47 26.97 -27.81
CA GLN A 44 -6.76 27.64 -28.90
C GLN A 44 -5.34 27.07 -28.99
N ASP A 45 -5.00 26.55 -30.18
CA ASP A 45 -3.65 26.16 -30.57
C ASP A 45 -2.64 27.27 -30.29
N GLN A 46 -1.82 27.06 -29.27
CA GLN A 46 -0.53 27.77 -29.16
C GLN A 46 0.54 26.84 -29.76
N PRO A 47 1.42 27.34 -30.60
CA PRO A 47 2.51 26.51 -31.14
C PRO A 47 3.42 26.09 -30.01
N VAL A 48 3.37 24.78 -29.67
CA VAL A 48 4.28 24.13 -28.74
C VAL A 48 5.64 24.09 -29.43
N SER A 49 6.64 24.77 -28.84
CA SER A 49 8.03 24.69 -29.28
C SER A 49 8.54 23.24 -29.14
N ASP A 50 9.14 22.75 -30.18
CA ASP A 50 9.55 21.35 -30.46
C ASP A 50 10.78 20.88 -29.67
N ASP A 51 10.97 21.33 -28.42
CA ASP A 51 12.15 21.04 -27.59
C ASP A 51 11.84 20.32 -26.26
N LEU A 52 10.66 19.70 -26.13
CA LEU A 52 10.44 18.74 -25.06
C LEU A 52 10.85 17.34 -25.56
N VAL A 53 12.13 17.03 -25.44
CA VAL A 53 12.60 15.64 -25.49
C VAL A 53 11.91 14.90 -24.35
N GLU A 54 10.80 14.20 -24.65
CA GLU A 54 10.25 13.24 -23.72
C GLU A 54 11.37 12.26 -23.33
N PRO A 55 11.67 12.10 -22.04
CA PRO A 55 12.66 11.12 -21.63
C PRO A 55 12.12 9.76 -22.07
N THR A 56 12.72 9.18 -23.11
CA THR A 56 12.44 7.82 -23.55
C THR A 56 12.81 6.90 -22.41
N VAL A 57 11.84 6.58 -21.56
CA VAL A 57 11.96 5.59 -20.50
C VAL A 57 12.30 4.28 -21.21
N LYS A 58 13.56 3.86 -21.18
CA LYS A 58 13.96 2.56 -21.70
C LYS A 58 13.13 1.52 -20.98
N SER A 59 12.26 0.84 -21.69
CA SER A 59 11.30 -0.16 -21.21
C SER A 59 11.97 -1.48 -20.79
N GLY A 60 13.10 -1.40 -20.10
CA GLY A 60 13.77 -2.53 -19.49
C GLY A 60 13.39 -2.64 -18.03
N LEU A 61 12.85 -3.79 -17.60
CA LEU A 61 12.57 -4.05 -16.20
C LEU A 61 13.87 -4.17 -15.40
N GLY A 62 14.34 -3.05 -14.85
CA GLY A 62 15.51 -3.00 -13.97
C GLY A 62 15.25 -3.69 -12.64
N ARG A 63 16.30 -4.26 -12.02
CA ARG A 63 16.20 -4.80 -10.65
C ARG A 63 16.29 -3.67 -9.64
N PRO A 64 15.55 -3.73 -8.52
CA PRO A 64 15.69 -2.77 -7.44
C PRO A 64 17.10 -2.86 -6.84
N VAL A 65 17.79 -1.73 -6.72
CA VAL A 65 19.13 -1.62 -6.12
C VAL A 65 19.19 -0.70 -4.92
N HIS A 66 18.18 0.16 -4.77
CA HIS A 66 18.06 1.07 -3.63
C HIS A 66 16.61 1.34 -3.28
N ILE A 67 16.32 1.57 -1.99
CA ILE A 67 15.01 1.98 -1.49
C ILE A 67 15.16 3.15 -0.51
N GLU A 68 14.29 4.16 -0.66
CA GLU A 68 14.20 5.32 0.21
C GLU A 68 12.76 5.53 0.70
N ILE A 69 12.61 5.82 2.00
CA ILE A 69 11.34 6.26 2.61
C ILE A 69 11.72 7.37 3.59
N LEU A 70 11.62 8.61 3.14
CA LEU A 70 12.20 9.77 3.84
C LEU A 70 11.58 10.00 5.21
N ASP A 71 10.26 9.92 5.32
CA ASP A 71 9.53 10.11 6.58
C ASP A 71 9.70 8.97 7.59
N ALA A 72 10.23 7.82 7.15
CA ALA A 72 10.66 6.72 8.02
C ALA A 72 12.18 6.73 8.28
N ASN A 73 12.94 7.68 7.71
CA ASN A 73 14.39 7.71 7.75
C ASN A 73 15.01 6.38 7.30
N ILE A 74 14.50 5.83 6.19
CA ILE A 74 14.99 4.62 5.55
C ILE A 74 15.66 5.01 4.24
N SER A 75 16.93 4.62 4.06
CA SER A 75 17.70 4.74 2.83
C SER A 75 18.68 3.56 2.80
N LEU A 76 18.40 2.56 1.95
CA LEU A 76 19.07 1.26 2.02
C LEU A 76 19.39 0.71 0.63
N PRO A 77 20.56 0.07 0.47
CA PRO A 77 20.80 -0.77 -0.70
C PRO A 77 19.82 -1.95 -0.68
N VAL A 78 19.36 -2.32 -1.87
CA VAL A 78 18.55 -3.53 -2.10
C VAL A 78 19.41 -4.56 -2.81
N LYS A 79 19.42 -5.78 -2.31
CA LYS A 79 20.14 -6.93 -2.89
C LYS A 79 19.15 -8.02 -3.27
N ASP A 80 19.54 -8.90 -4.18
CA ASP A 80 18.75 -10.07 -4.53
C ASP A 80 18.54 -10.96 -3.29
N GLY A 81 17.32 -11.39 -3.09
CA GLY A 81 16.93 -12.26 -2.01
C GLY A 81 16.32 -13.56 -2.54
N TYR A 82 16.77 -14.66 -1.99
CA TYR A 82 16.43 -16.02 -2.42
C TYR A 82 15.78 -16.80 -1.29
N TYR A 83 14.85 -17.67 -1.62
CA TYR A 83 14.30 -18.65 -0.70
C TYR A 83 15.05 -19.98 -0.81
N ASN A 84 15.61 -20.44 0.28
CA ASN A 84 16.25 -21.75 0.35
C ASN A 84 15.24 -22.82 0.80
N TYR A 85 14.81 -23.69 -0.12
CA TYR A 85 13.81 -24.72 0.13
C TYR A 85 14.29 -25.80 1.10
N LYS A 86 15.61 -26.05 1.23
CA LYS A 86 16.13 -27.08 2.12
C LYS A 86 16.01 -26.73 3.60
N ASN A 87 16.29 -25.48 3.95
CA ASN A 87 16.21 -25.00 5.33
C ASN A 87 15.01 -24.06 5.57
N GLN A 88 14.15 -23.87 4.56
CA GLN A 88 12.94 -23.03 4.60
C GLN A 88 13.23 -21.58 5.07
N GLN A 89 14.33 -21.02 4.60
CA GLN A 89 14.77 -19.69 5.01
C GLN A 89 14.99 -18.77 3.82
N TRP A 90 14.66 -17.52 4.04
CA TRP A 90 14.99 -16.43 3.12
C TRP A 90 16.41 -15.89 3.40
N THR A 91 17.10 -15.47 2.35
CA THR A 91 18.32 -14.67 2.48
C THR A 91 18.01 -13.41 3.28
N LEU A 92 18.83 -13.08 4.27
CA LEU A 92 18.68 -11.88 5.09
C LEU A 92 20.03 -11.18 5.27
N SER A 93 19.98 -9.84 5.38
CA SER A 93 21.16 -9.00 5.62
C SER A 93 20.94 -8.09 6.83
N LYS A 94 22.04 -7.80 7.53
CA LYS A 94 22.02 -6.89 8.69
C LYS A 94 22.03 -5.41 8.29
N SER A 95 22.26 -5.08 7.01
CA SER A 95 22.49 -3.71 6.53
C SER A 95 21.87 -3.39 5.17
N SER A 96 21.10 -4.30 4.58
CA SER A 96 20.41 -4.09 3.31
C SER A 96 19.02 -4.72 3.33
N ALA A 97 18.12 -4.19 2.53
CA ALA A 97 16.88 -4.86 2.17
C ALA A 97 17.14 -5.93 1.09
N GLN A 98 16.22 -6.89 0.95
CA GLN A 98 16.27 -7.94 -0.06
C GLN A 98 15.05 -7.86 -0.98
N TYR A 99 15.31 -7.89 -2.27
CA TYR A 99 14.29 -8.08 -3.29
C TYR A 99 14.05 -9.57 -3.51
N ALA A 100 12.82 -10.03 -3.32
CA ALA A 100 12.45 -11.41 -3.59
C ALA A 100 12.49 -11.67 -5.11
N VAL A 101 13.54 -12.32 -5.61
CA VAL A 101 13.79 -12.49 -7.07
C VAL A 101 12.68 -13.23 -7.82
N MET A 102 11.82 -13.94 -7.09
CA MET A 102 10.63 -14.62 -7.65
C MET A 102 9.43 -13.68 -7.82
N SER A 103 9.46 -12.47 -7.26
CA SER A 103 8.42 -11.47 -7.47
C SER A 103 8.70 -10.60 -8.71
N PRO A 104 7.69 -9.96 -9.29
CA PRO A 104 7.88 -9.01 -10.38
C PRO A 104 8.86 -7.89 -10.04
N LYS A 105 9.71 -7.51 -10.97
CA LYS A 105 10.52 -6.30 -10.89
C LYS A 105 9.63 -5.05 -10.89
N PRO A 106 10.10 -3.89 -10.38
CA PRO A 106 9.38 -2.63 -10.52
C PRO A 106 8.95 -2.38 -11.97
N ASN A 107 7.67 -2.11 -12.17
CA ASN A 107 7.08 -1.89 -13.49
C ASN A 107 5.79 -1.07 -13.38
N GLN A 108 5.24 -0.65 -14.54
CA GLN A 108 4.03 0.16 -14.63
C GLN A 108 2.79 -0.65 -15.02
N SER A 109 2.93 -1.96 -15.23
CA SER A 109 1.87 -2.79 -15.82
C SER A 109 1.07 -3.54 -14.77
N SER A 110 1.71 -4.44 -14.01
CA SER A 110 1.01 -5.32 -13.06
C SER A 110 1.97 -6.01 -12.10
N GLY A 111 1.37 -6.60 -11.06
CA GLY A 111 2.09 -7.45 -10.12
C GLY A 111 2.69 -6.70 -8.96
N ASN A 112 3.36 -7.42 -8.09
CA ASN A 112 3.86 -6.92 -6.82
C ASN A 112 5.38 -7.07 -6.72
N THR A 113 6.10 -5.95 -6.68
CA THR A 113 7.51 -5.95 -6.31
C THR A 113 7.62 -6.20 -4.81
N PHE A 114 8.28 -7.28 -4.41
CA PHE A 114 8.36 -7.67 -3.00
C PHE A 114 9.77 -7.47 -2.45
N ILE A 115 9.88 -6.58 -1.45
CA ILE A 115 11.15 -6.26 -0.78
C ILE A 115 10.97 -6.54 0.72
N TYR A 116 11.93 -7.25 1.32
CA TYR A 116 11.86 -7.61 2.72
C TYR A 116 13.17 -7.32 3.45
N GLY A 117 13.10 -7.22 4.78
CA GLY A 117 14.27 -6.96 5.59
C GLY A 117 14.03 -7.20 7.08
N HIS A 118 15.12 -7.25 7.84
CA HIS A 118 15.05 -7.39 9.29
C HIS A 118 14.32 -6.23 9.97
N ASN A 119 13.56 -6.53 11.02
CA ASN A 119 13.11 -5.54 11.98
C ASN A 119 14.29 -5.12 12.88
N ARG A 120 15.14 -4.24 12.37
CA ARG A 120 16.33 -3.69 13.04
C ARG A 120 16.43 -2.20 12.77
N LYS A 121 17.04 -1.45 13.70
CA LYS A 121 17.18 0.01 13.63
C LYS A 121 17.75 0.51 12.29
N ASN A 122 18.69 -0.22 11.69
CA ASN A 122 19.34 0.18 10.44
C ASN A 122 18.76 -0.53 9.21
N VAL A 123 17.60 -1.18 9.31
CA VAL A 123 16.90 -1.82 8.18
C VAL A 123 15.44 -1.35 8.20
N PHE A 124 14.50 -2.17 8.66
CA PHE A 124 13.07 -1.90 8.51
C PHE A 124 12.30 -1.71 9.83
N SER A 125 12.98 -1.49 10.98
CA SER A 125 12.24 -1.25 12.23
C SER A 125 11.32 -0.02 12.16
N ASN A 126 11.75 1.02 11.44
CA ASN A 126 10.97 2.26 11.32
C ASN A 126 9.70 2.11 10.45
N LEU A 127 9.60 1.05 9.63
CA LEU A 127 8.38 0.77 8.88
C LEU A 127 7.16 0.61 9.79
N LEU A 128 7.35 0.10 11.01
CA LEU A 128 6.24 -0.11 11.94
C LEU A 128 5.55 1.20 12.38
N ASN A 129 6.17 2.36 12.12
CA ASN A 129 5.69 3.67 12.53
C ASN A 129 5.27 4.55 11.33
N ILE A 130 5.29 4.01 10.10
CA ILE A 130 4.95 4.81 8.92
C ILE A 130 3.47 5.21 8.91
N LYS A 131 3.19 6.34 8.30
CA LYS A 131 1.83 6.90 8.20
C LYS A 131 1.27 6.70 6.80
N GLN A 132 -0.04 6.63 6.73
CA GLN A 132 -0.73 6.57 5.44
C GLN A 132 -0.33 7.76 4.55
N GLY A 133 -0.09 7.49 3.26
CA GLY A 133 0.39 8.47 2.30
C GLY A 133 1.90 8.63 2.24
N SER A 134 2.66 7.98 3.13
CA SER A 134 4.13 7.90 3.08
C SER A 134 4.62 7.42 1.71
N VAL A 135 5.69 8.02 1.20
CA VAL A 135 6.20 7.73 -0.14
C VAL A 135 7.47 6.88 -0.06
N ALA A 136 7.48 5.79 -0.81
CA ALA A 136 8.66 4.96 -1.04
C ALA A 136 9.18 5.17 -2.46
N LEU A 137 10.50 5.34 -2.60
CA LEU A 137 11.23 5.47 -3.85
C LEU A 137 12.08 4.23 -4.05
N VAL A 138 11.91 3.53 -5.16
CA VAL A 138 12.72 2.34 -5.50
C VAL A 138 13.54 2.64 -6.76
N THR A 139 14.84 2.74 -6.60
CA THR A 139 15.79 2.92 -7.72
C THR A 139 16.21 1.56 -8.26
N THR A 140 16.30 1.46 -9.58
CA THR A 140 16.66 0.24 -10.30
C THR A 140 18.03 0.33 -10.96
N ASP A 141 18.62 -0.80 -11.33
CA ASP A 141 19.94 -0.91 -11.96
C ASP A 141 20.01 -0.32 -13.40
N ASN A 142 18.87 -0.03 -14.01
CA ASN A 142 18.74 0.70 -15.27
C ASN A 142 18.43 2.20 -15.06
N ASN A 143 18.71 2.73 -13.87
CA ASN A 143 18.58 4.14 -13.49
C ASN A 143 17.16 4.70 -13.57
N GLN A 144 16.14 3.88 -13.31
CA GLN A 144 14.76 4.32 -13.13
C GLN A 144 14.44 4.43 -11.63
N LYS A 145 13.61 5.40 -11.26
CA LYS A 145 13.10 5.60 -9.90
C LYS A 145 11.59 5.45 -9.90
N PHE A 146 11.11 4.35 -9.36
CA PHE A 146 9.69 4.05 -9.17
C PHE A 146 9.20 4.66 -7.89
N ILE A 147 8.05 5.31 -7.95
CA ILE A 147 7.44 6.07 -6.86
C ILE A 147 6.18 5.34 -6.42
N TYR A 148 6.10 5.04 -5.12
CA TYR A 148 4.98 4.32 -4.53
C TYR A 148 4.46 5.07 -3.31
N ARG A 149 3.13 5.02 -3.08
CA ARG A 149 2.47 5.61 -1.91
C ARG A 149 1.95 4.53 -0.99
N PHE A 150 2.26 4.62 0.30
CA PHE A 150 1.75 3.71 1.32
C PHE A 150 0.23 3.79 1.41
N LYS A 151 -0.42 2.64 1.35
CA LYS A 151 -1.86 2.49 1.34
C LYS A 151 -2.40 1.85 2.61
N TYR A 152 -1.89 0.69 2.97
CA TYR A 152 -2.26 -0.03 4.19
C TYR A 152 -1.19 -1.03 4.60
N SER A 153 -1.29 -1.50 5.85
CA SER A 153 -0.50 -2.63 6.34
C SER A 153 -1.38 -3.64 7.05
N TYR A 154 -0.91 -4.86 7.11
CA TYR A 154 -1.51 -5.92 7.91
C TYR A 154 -0.44 -6.87 8.42
N THR A 155 -0.79 -7.59 9.50
CA THR A 155 0.09 -8.58 10.12
C THR A 155 -0.44 -9.98 9.81
N THR A 156 0.48 -10.86 9.46
CA THR A 156 0.19 -12.25 9.10
C THR A 156 1.27 -13.20 9.64
N ASN A 157 1.08 -14.48 9.43
CA ASN A 157 2.05 -15.50 9.81
C ASN A 157 3.22 -15.59 8.79
N PRO A 158 4.37 -16.18 9.17
CA PRO A 158 5.54 -16.28 8.29
C PRO A 158 5.36 -17.12 7.02
N SER A 159 4.33 -17.95 6.93
CA SER A 159 4.05 -18.80 5.76
C SER A 159 3.11 -18.18 4.74
N ASP A 160 2.61 -16.95 4.99
CA ASP A 160 1.77 -16.24 4.02
C ASP A 160 2.61 -15.76 2.84
N ASN A 161 2.33 -16.32 1.67
CA ASN A 161 2.98 -16.01 0.39
C ASN A 161 2.05 -15.30 -0.61
N GLY A 162 0.84 -14.95 -0.20
CA GLY A 162 -0.20 -14.43 -1.11
C GLY A 162 0.26 -13.26 -1.96
N LEU A 163 1.01 -12.32 -1.39
CA LEU A 163 1.48 -11.15 -2.12
C LEU A 163 2.67 -11.43 -3.06
N LEU A 164 3.38 -12.55 -2.93
CA LEU A 164 4.42 -12.93 -3.90
C LEU A 164 3.84 -13.27 -5.27
N TYR A 165 2.59 -13.75 -5.31
CA TYR A 165 1.87 -14.20 -6.50
C TYR A 165 0.74 -13.24 -6.91
N TYR A 166 0.77 -12.01 -6.41
CA TYR A 166 -0.21 -10.99 -6.76
C TYR A 166 -0.08 -10.56 -8.22
N GLU A 167 -1.17 -10.59 -8.99
CA GLU A 167 -1.22 -10.28 -10.43
C GLU A 167 -2.03 -9.00 -10.75
N GLY A 168 -2.51 -8.29 -9.74
CA GLY A 168 -3.28 -7.06 -9.92
C GLY A 168 -2.44 -5.86 -10.39
N PRO A 169 -2.97 -4.62 -10.25
CA PRO A 169 -2.24 -3.39 -10.60
C PRO A 169 -0.86 -3.32 -9.96
N PRO A 170 0.11 -2.60 -10.58
CA PRO A 170 1.47 -2.55 -10.09
C PRO A 170 1.53 -1.99 -8.66
N GLN A 171 2.21 -2.71 -7.79
CA GLN A 171 2.40 -2.32 -6.39
C GLN A 171 3.76 -2.72 -5.84
N LEU A 172 4.11 -2.16 -4.69
CA LEU A 172 5.25 -2.54 -3.87
C LEU A 172 4.75 -3.09 -2.53
N THR A 173 5.31 -4.21 -2.10
CA THR A 173 5.14 -4.67 -0.72
C THR A 173 6.47 -4.66 0.00
N LEU A 174 6.50 -4.00 1.15
CA LEU A 174 7.63 -4.09 2.10
C LEU A 174 7.24 -5.00 3.25
N GLN A 175 8.13 -5.93 3.62
CA GLN A 175 7.89 -6.86 4.72
C GLN A 175 8.97 -6.77 5.78
N THR A 176 8.56 -6.79 7.05
CA THR A 176 9.48 -7.00 8.17
C THR A 176 8.85 -7.91 9.24
N CYS A 177 9.70 -8.42 10.14
CA CYS A 177 9.23 -9.20 11.29
C CYS A 177 8.52 -8.31 12.30
N SER A 178 7.51 -8.85 12.99
CA SER A 178 6.77 -8.17 14.05
C SER A 178 6.36 -9.16 15.15
N GLY A 179 5.78 -8.62 16.24
CA GLY A 179 5.49 -9.41 17.45
C GLY A 179 6.67 -9.37 18.45
N ALA A 180 6.40 -9.74 19.68
CA ALA A 180 7.39 -9.67 20.78
C ALA A 180 8.61 -10.57 20.54
N ASN A 181 8.43 -11.70 19.87
CA ASN A 181 9.46 -12.68 19.51
C ASN A 181 9.70 -12.77 18.00
N PHE A 182 9.27 -11.77 17.22
CA PHE A 182 9.35 -11.76 15.75
C PHE A 182 8.59 -12.91 15.08
N GLU A 183 7.56 -13.44 15.72
CA GLU A 183 6.75 -14.56 15.29
C GLU A 183 5.83 -14.24 14.11
N ASN A 184 5.56 -12.95 13.88
CA ASN A 184 4.69 -12.48 12.80
C ASN A 184 5.47 -11.79 11.68
N ARG A 185 4.76 -11.50 10.59
CA ARG A 185 5.21 -10.65 9.49
C ARG A 185 4.23 -9.50 9.32
N THR A 186 4.74 -8.26 9.30
CA THR A 186 3.94 -7.10 8.90
C THR A 186 4.30 -6.73 7.47
N LEU A 187 3.28 -6.67 6.64
CA LEU A 187 3.35 -6.31 5.24
C LEU A 187 2.78 -4.90 5.05
N PHE A 188 3.54 -4.06 4.37
CA PHE A 188 3.19 -2.67 4.05
C PHE A 188 2.98 -2.59 2.55
N VAL A 189 1.75 -2.36 2.12
CA VAL A 189 1.35 -2.32 0.72
C VAL A 189 1.31 -0.89 0.23
N TYR A 190 2.01 -0.65 -0.86
CA TYR A 190 2.13 0.64 -1.53
C TYR A 190 1.58 0.54 -2.94
N GLU A 191 0.76 1.50 -3.34
CA GLU A 191 0.31 1.65 -4.73
C GLU A 191 1.36 2.37 -5.57
N PHE A 192 1.51 1.97 -6.82
CA PHE A 192 2.36 2.66 -7.78
C PHE A 192 1.73 4.01 -8.16
N ILE A 193 2.54 5.08 -8.17
CA ILE A 193 2.08 6.43 -8.55
C ILE A 193 2.90 7.08 -9.67
N GLY A 194 4.04 6.52 -10.02
CA GLY A 194 4.84 7.08 -11.11
C GLY A 194 6.24 6.50 -11.21
N VAL A 195 6.92 6.84 -12.29
CA VAL A 195 8.33 6.53 -12.54
C VAL A 195 9.03 7.73 -13.15
N THR A 196 10.30 7.93 -12.80
CA THR A 196 11.17 8.95 -13.35
C THR A 196 12.55 8.37 -13.59
N ASN A 197 13.43 9.09 -14.27
CA ASN A 197 14.86 8.78 -14.31
C ASN A 197 15.49 9.15 -12.95
N ALA A 198 16.43 8.33 -12.45
CA ALA A 198 17.13 8.55 -11.19
C ALA A 198 18.33 9.49 -11.37
#